data_271d4ecc685c49a7c610a7979801e318
#
_entry.id   271d4ecc685c49a7c610a7979801e318
#
_cell.length_a   1.000
_cell.length_b   1.000
_cell.length_c   1.000
_cell.angle_alpha   90.00
_cell.angle_beta   90.00
_cell.angle_gamma   90.00
#
_symmetry.space_group_name_H-M   'P 1'
#
loop_
_entity.id
_entity.type
_entity.pdbx_description
1 polymer ?
#
loop_
_entity_poly.entity_id
_entity_poly.type
_entity_poly.pdbx_seq_one_letter_code
_entity_poly.pdbx_strand_id
1 'polypeptide(L)'
;EERGTGAAISVLGYRLGMLVSGGLALWLADRYLGWQGMYWLMAALLIPCIIATLFAPEPSDVIPVPRSLEQAVAAPLRDFFGRNNAWLILLLIVLYKLGDAFAMSLTTTFLIRGVGFDAGEVGVVNKTLGLFATIVGALYGGVLMQRLTLFRALLIFGILQGASNAGYWLLSISDKHTISMAAAVFFENLCGGMGTAAFVALLMTLCNKSFSATQFALLSALSAVGRVYVGPIAGWFVEAHGWATFYLFSVVAAVPGILLLLVCRQTLEYTQRTEHFMPRTEYHRAYRFALRLLTVGCLALGLWLVVLIINATTSLTLPLETLLLDVGALLAIAGILIGGLLDFLALRKTQMS
;
A
#
# COMPACT_ATOMS: atom_id res chain seq x y z
N GLU A 1 -19.81 -5.76 -7.19
CA GLU A 1 -20.31 -4.85 -6.13
C GLU A 1 -19.84 -5.26 -4.74
N GLU A 2 -19.83 -6.56 -4.41
CA GLU A 2 -19.42 -7.08 -3.09
C GLU A 2 -17.94 -6.81 -2.75
N ARG A 3 -17.03 -6.78 -3.74
CA ARG A 3 -15.58 -6.54 -3.52
C ARG A 3 -15.29 -5.17 -2.92
N GLY A 4 -16.03 -4.14 -3.32
CA GLY A 4 -15.85 -2.78 -2.76
C GLY A 4 -16.30 -2.69 -1.30
N THR A 5 -17.42 -3.31 -0.97
CA THR A 5 -17.95 -3.39 0.39
C THR A 5 -17.03 -4.25 1.27
N GLY A 6 -16.56 -5.41 0.76
CA GLY A 6 -15.61 -6.27 1.45
C GLY A 6 -14.28 -5.56 1.75
N ALA A 7 -13.76 -4.78 0.78
CA ALA A 7 -12.56 -3.97 0.99
C ALA A 7 -12.78 -2.90 2.07
N ALA A 8 -13.90 -2.20 2.06
CA ALA A 8 -14.22 -1.19 3.07
C ALA A 8 -14.33 -1.78 4.49
N ILE A 9 -15.01 -2.93 4.63
CA ILE A 9 -15.12 -3.66 5.91
C ILE A 9 -13.74 -4.13 6.38
N SER A 10 -12.91 -4.64 5.49
CA SER A 10 -11.54 -5.06 5.80
C SER A 10 -10.69 -3.89 6.32
N VAL A 11 -10.76 -2.72 5.67
CA VAL A 11 -10.07 -1.51 6.09
C VAL A 11 -10.60 -1.01 7.45
N LEU A 12 -11.92 -1.05 7.65
CA LEU A 12 -12.52 -0.69 8.95
C LEU A 12 -12.02 -1.62 10.07
N GLY A 13 -12.07 -2.94 9.86
CA GLY A 13 -11.59 -3.92 10.83
C GLY A 13 -10.12 -3.73 11.19
N TYR A 14 -9.27 -3.49 10.19
CA TYR A 14 -7.86 -3.16 10.40
C TYR A 14 -7.67 -1.90 11.26
N ARG A 15 -8.43 -0.82 10.98
CA ARG A 15 -8.33 0.43 11.75
C ARG A 15 -8.84 0.27 13.19
N LEU A 16 -9.92 -0.46 13.40
CA LEU A 16 -10.39 -0.79 14.75
C LEU A 16 -9.37 -1.64 15.52
N GLY A 17 -8.75 -2.61 14.84
CA GLY A 17 -7.66 -3.40 15.41
C GLY A 17 -6.47 -2.54 15.85
N MET A 18 -6.08 -1.56 15.04
CA MET A 18 -5.02 -0.59 15.40
C MET A 18 -5.39 0.27 16.62
N LEU A 19 -6.65 0.68 16.76
CA LEU A 19 -7.13 1.41 17.95
C LEU A 19 -7.01 0.57 19.20
N VAL A 20 -7.49 -0.67 19.12
CA VAL A 20 -7.50 -1.60 20.25
C VAL A 20 -6.06 -1.95 20.65
N SER A 21 -5.22 -2.35 19.69
CA SER A 21 -3.85 -2.79 19.96
C SER A 21 -2.88 -1.65 20.30
N GLY A 22 -3.13 -0.45 19.81
CA GLY A 22 -2.31 0.73 20.08
C GLY A 22 -2.84 1.56 21.26
N GLY A 23 -3.96 2.24 21.06
CA GLY A 23 -4.46 3.21 22.04
C GLY A 23 -5.03 2.58 23.29
N LEU A 24 -6.01 1.67 23.15
CA LEU A 24 -6.69 1.01 24.26
C LEU A 24 -5.73 0.11 25.04
N ALA A 25 -4.90 -0.65 24.33
CA ALA A 25 -3.94 -1.55 24.97
C ALA A 25 -2.94 -0.79 25.86
N LEU A 26 -2.37 0.32 25.34
CA LEU A 26 -1.44 1.15 26.13
C LEU A 26 -2.11 1.77 27.34
N TRP A 27 -3.33 2.29 27.18
CA TRP A 27 -4.09 2.87 28.30
C TRP A 27 -4.43 1.83 29.37
N LEU A 28 -4.82 0.61 28.97
CA LEU A 28 -5.09 -0.49 29.92
C LEU A 28 -3.82 -1.00 30.60
N ALA A 29 -2.69 -1.04 29.88
CA ALA A 29 -1.41 -1.45 30.44
C ALA A 29 -0.94 -0.47 31.54
N ASP A 30 -1.06 0.83 31.28
CA ASP A 30 -0.62 1.86 32.20
C ASP A 30 -1.52 1.97 33.44
N ARG A 31 -2.86 1.88 33.26
CA ARG A 31 -3.83 2.24 34.29
C ARG A 31 -4.33 1.07 35.13
N TYR A 32 -4.44 -0.15 34.59
CA TYR A 32 -5.17 -1.25 35.23
C TYR A 32 -4.47 -2.59 35.26
N LEU A 33 -3.87 -3.03 34.14
CA LEU A 33 -3.50 -4.43 33.95
C LEU A 33 -1.99 -4.68 34.00
N GLY A 34 -1.17 -3.62 33.90
CA GLY A 34 0.25 -3.79 33.63
C GLY A 34 0.49 -4.45 32.25
N TRP A 35 1.75 -4.52 31.85
CA TRP A 35 2.12 -5.07 30.53
C TRP A 35 1.72 -6.54 30.36
N GLN A 36 1.92 -7.35 31.39
CA GLN A 36 1.60 -8.77 31.31
C GLN A 36 0.09 -9.02 31.18
N GLY A 37 -0.74 -8.34 31.98
CA GLY A 37 -2.20 -8.47 31.90
C GLY A 37 -2.76 -7.95 30.57
N MET A 38 -2.18 -6.88 30.03
CA MET A 38 -2.56 -6.35 28.71
C MET A 38 -2.29 -7.37 27.60
N TYR A 39 -1.13 -8.06 27.59
CA TYR A 39 -0.85 -9.09 26.57
C TYR A 39 -1.81 -10.28 26.68
N TRP A 40 -2.18 -10.71 27.90
CA TRP A 40 -3.19 -11.75 28.11
C TRP A 40 -4.57 -11.31 27.56
N LEU A 41 -4.95 -10.05 27.80
CA LEU A 41 -6.20 -9.51 27.25
C LEU A 41 -6.18 -9.47 25.72
N MET A 42 -5.09 -9.03 25.10
CA MET A 42 -4.95 -9.01 23.64
C MET A 42 -5.01 -10.43 23.07
N ALA A 43 -4.37 -11.41 23.72
CA ALA A 43 -4.47 -12.82 23.35
C ALA A 43 -5.92 -13.34 23.44
N ALA A 44 -6.64 -12.98 24.51
CA ALA A 44 -8.05 -13.36 24.68
C ALA A 44 -8.95 -12.75 23.58
N LEU A 45 -8.67 -11.53 23.13
CA LEU A 45 -9.41 -10.89 22.03
C LEU A 45 -9.21 -11.59 20.66
N LEU A 46 -8.22 -12.47 20.52
CA LEU A 46 -8.07 -13.30 19.31
C LEU A 46 -9.03 -14.50 19.31
N ILE A 47 -9.54 -14.93 20.49
CA ILE A 47 -10.43 -16.09 20.57
C ILE A 47 -11.71 -15.91 19.74
N PRO A 48 -12.44 -14.79 19.82
CA PRO A 48 -13.58 -14.54 18.94
C PRO A 48 -13.24 -14.62 17.45
N CYS A 49 -12.05 -14.15 17.05
CA CYS A 49 -11.58 -14.22 15.67
C CYS A 49 -11.36 -15.67 15.22
N ILE A 50 -10.76 -16.50 16.09
CA ILE A 50 -10.58 -17.93 15.84
C ILE A 50 -11.94 -18.62 15.71
N ILE A 51 -12.87 -18.34 16.63
CA ILE A 51 -14.23 -18.88 16.60
C ILE A 51 -14.94 -18.49 15.30
N ALA A 52 -14.89 -17.18 14.93
CA ALA A 52 -15.49 -16.71 13.70
C ALA A 52 -14.91 -17.41 12.45
N THR A 53 -13.60 -17.67 12.44
CA THR A 53 -12.93 -18.39 11.34
C THR A 53 -13.38 -19.85 11.27
N LEU A 54 -13.56 -20.52 12.40
CA LEU A 54 -14.01 -21.91 12.45
C LEU A 54 -15.45 -22.09 11.98
N PHE A 55 -16.31 -21.09 12.19
CA PHE A 55 -17.71 -21.11 11.77
C PHE A 55 -17.95 -20.41 10.41
N ALA A 56 -16.91 -19.82 9.80
CA ALA A 56 -17.05 -19.20 8.50
C ALA A 56 -17.37 -20.26 7.43
N PRO A 57 -18.38 -20.02 6.56
CA PRO A 57 -18.67 -20.94 5.48
C PRO A 57 -17.50 -20.99 4.49
N GLU A 58 -17.06 -22.20 4.16
CA GLU A 58 -16.03 -22.37 3.15
C GLU A 58 -16.60 -22.06 1.75
N PRO A 59 -15.77 -21.50 0.84
CA PRO A 59 -16.16 -21.30 -0.54
C PRO A 59 -16.57 -22.63 -1.19
N SER A 60 -17.69 -22.63 -1.92
CA SER A 60 -18.20 -23.81 -2.62
C SER A 60 -17.28 -24.35 -3.72
N ASP A 61 -16.36 -23.51 -4.20
CA ASP A 61 -15.38 -23.88 -5.21
C ASP A 61 -14.26 -24.73 -4.58
N VAL A 62 -14.19 -26.01 -4.94
CA VAL A 62 -13.09 -26.90 -4.51
C VAL A 62 -11.80 -26.50 -5.21
N ILE A 63 -11.04 -25.63 -4.58
CA ILE A 63 -9.71 -25.24 -5.05
C ILE A 63 -8.70 -26.29 -4.57
N PRO A 64 -7.94 -26.93 -5.48
CA PRO A 64 -6.96 -27.93 -5.08
C PRO A 64 -5.89 -27.28 -4.19
N VAL A 65 -5.69 -27.83 -3.00
CA VAL A 65 -4.65 -27.37 -2.06
C VAL A 65 -3.27 -27.62 -2.67
N PRO A 66 -2.36 -26.64 -2.67
CA PRO A 66 -1.01 -26.82 -3.18
C PRO A 66 -0.26 -27.91 -2.38
N ARG A 67 0.26 -28.91 -3.07
CA ARG A 67 0.96 -30.07 -2.45
C ARG A 67 2.45 -29.87 -2.32
N SER A 68 3.02 -28.83 -2.91
CA SER A 68 4.45 -28.51 -2.86
C SER A 68 4.67 -27.01 -2.70
N LEU A 69 5.85 -26.61 -2.17
CA LEU A 69 6.27 -25.23 -2.06
C LEU A 69 6.33 -24.54 -3.44
N GLU A 70 6.70 -25.27 -4.47
CA GLU A 70 6.70 -24.78 -5.85
C GLU A 70 5.28 -24.39 -6.29
N GLN A 71 4.28 -25.23 -6.01
CA GLN A 71 2.89 -24.94 -6.33
C GLN A 71 2.35 -23.77 -5.49
N ALA A 72 2.78 -23.65 -4.23
CA ALA A 72 2.32 -22.58 -3.34
C ALA A 72 2.91 -21.20 -3.69
N VAL A 73 4.12 -21.13 -4.24
CA VAL A 73 4.84 -19.87 -4.51
C VAL A 73 5.07 -19.65 -6.00
N ALA A 74 5.66 -20.62 -6.72
CA ALA A 74 6.02 -20.43 -8.12
C ALA A 74 4.79 -20.39 -9.05
N ALA A 75 3.77 -21.19 -8.79
CA ALA A 75 2.56 -21.19 -9.62
C ALA A 75 1.78 -19.87 -9.56
N PRO A 76 1.52 -19.25 -8.40
CA PRO A 76 0.92 -17.92 -8.32
C PRO A 76 1.71 -16.83 -9.05
N LEU A 77 3.04 -16.89 -8.99
CA LEU A 77 3.92 -15.94 -9.69
C LEU A 77 3.87 -16.16 -11.20
N ARG A 78 3.96 -17.42 -11.66
CA ARG A 78 3.84 -17.75 -13.09
C ARG A 78 2.48 -17.32 -13.65
N ASP A 79 1.39 -17.56 -12.91
CA ASP A 79 0.04 -17.10 -13.28
C ASP A 79 0.01 -15.58 -13.43
N PHE A 80 0.53 -14.84 -12.46
CA PHE A 80 0.54 -13.38 -12.51
C PHE A 80 1.37 -12.84 -13.67
N PHE A 81 2.63 -13.28 -13.82
CA PHE A 81 3.53 -12.81 -14.87
C PHE A 81 3.17 -13.33 -16.27
N GLY A 82 2.36 -14.39 -16.36
CA GLY A 82 1.77 -14.88 -17.62
C GLY A 82 0.65 -13.98 -18.16
N ARG A 83 0.17 -13.01 -17.39
CA ARG A 83 -0.89 -12.08 -17.81
C ARG A 83 -0.32 -10.98 -18.71
N ASN A 84 -1.16 -10.51 -19.61
CA ASN A 84 -0.83 -9.31 -20.37
C ASN A 84 -0.75 -8.10 -19.45
N ASN A 85 0.22 -7.22 -19.66
CA ASN A 85 0.47 -6.01 -18.86
C ASN A 85 0.78 -6.26 -17.36
N ALA A 86 1.25 -7.44 -16.97
CA ALA A 86 1.57 -7.76 -15.58
C ALA A 86 2.55 -6.76 -14.95
N TRP A 87 3.57 -6.35 -15.70
CA TRP A 87 4.57 -5.38 -15.25
C TRP A 87 4.02 -3.96 -15.07
N LEU A 88 3.14 -3.53 -15.99
CA LEU A 88 2.45 -2.25 -15.85
C LEU A 88 1.53 -2.26 -14.62
N ILE A 89 0.87 -3.37 -14.34
CA ILE A 89 0.05 -3.54 -13.14
C ILE A 89 0.92 -3.47 -11.87
N LEU A 90 2.08 -4.12 -11.84
CA LEU A 90 3.02 -4.02 -10.71
C LEU A 90 3.48 -2.57 -10.51
N LEU A 91 3.86 -1.92 -11.59
CA LEU A 91 4.28 -0.52 -11.53
C LEU A 91 3.14 0.40 -11.06
N LEU A 92 1.90 0.14 -11.51
CA LEU A 92 0.71 0.85 -11.04
C LEU A 92 0.52 0.68 -9.53
N ILE A 93 0.66 -0.53 -8.98
CA ILE A 93 0.51 -0.79 -7.55
C ILE A 93 1.50 0.04 -6.72
N VAL A 94 2.76 0.15 -7.18
CA VAL A 94 3.78 0.93 -6.49
C VAL A 94 3.53 2.44 -6.64
N LEU A 95 3.32 2.92 -7.88
CA LEU A 95 3.21 4.36 -8.16
C LEU A 95 1.91 4.97 -7.68
N TYR A 96 0.81 4.20 -7.65
CA TYR A 96 -0.49 4.71 -7.20
C TYR A 96 -0.47 5.21 -5.75
N LYS A 97 0.34 4.56 -4.90
CA LYS A 97 0.50 4.94 -3.49
C LYS A 97 1.71 5.84 -3.21
N LEU A 98 2.47 6.21 -4.24
CA LEU A 98 3.73 6.94 -4.04
C LEU A 98 3.52 8.35 -3.49
N GLY A 99 2.58 9.12 -4.06
CA GLY A 99 2.28 10.48 -3.59
C GLY A 99 1.82 10.51 -2.13
N ASP A 100 0.94 9.56 -1.76
CA ASP A 100 0.48 9.34 -0.39
C ASP A 100 1.64 8.96 0.55
N ALA A 101 2.51 8.05 0.10
CA ALA A 101 3.68 7.64 0.87
C ALA A 101 4.63 8.82 1.17
N PHE A 102 4.86 9.72 0.20
CA PHE A 102 5.64 10.93 0.41
C PHE A 102 4.96 11.84 1.45
N ALA A 103 3.71 12.22 1.25
CA ALA A 103 3.00 13.11 2.16
C ALA A 103 3.00 12.57 3.61
N MET A 104 2.64 11.29 3.79
CA MET A 104 2.48 10.68 5.10
C MET A 104 3.80 10.42 5.83
N SER A 105 4.92 10.24 5.10
CA SER A 105 6.20 9.85 5.70
C SER A 105 6.71 10.85 6.75
N LEU A 106 6.49 12.14 6.54
CA LEU A 106 7.00 13.21 7.40
C LEU A 106 5.91 14.10 8.01
N THR A 107 4.62 13.76 7.87
CA THR A 107 3.50 14.61 8.34
C THR A 107 3.62 15.01 9.81
N THR A 108 3.88 14.06 10.71
CA THR A 108 4.01 14.37 12.14
C THR A 108 5.23 15.26 12.41
N THR A 109 6.36 14.97 11.76
CA THR A 109 7.58 15.80 11.88
C THR A 109 7.36 17.20 11.34
N PHE A 110 6.65 17.35 10.23
CA PHE A 110 6.28 18.63 9.64
C PHE A 110 5.41 19.46 10.58
N LEU A 111 4.34 18.86 11.13
CA LEU A 111 3.42 19.58 12.00
C LEU A 111 4.14 20.10 13.28
N ILE A 112 5.05 19.27 13.84
CA ILE A 112 5.77 19.65 15.06
C ILE A 112 6.95 20.56 14.75
N ARG A 113 7.84 20.21 13.82
CA ARG A 113 9.10 20.92 13.55
C ARG A 113 9.00 21.95 12.44
N GLY A 114 8.15 21.71 11.44
CA GLY A 114 7.97 22.62 10.30
C GLY A 114 7.06 23.79 10.60
N VAL A 115 5.87 23.52 11.20
CA VAL A 115 4.88 24.54 11.53
C VAL A 115 4.97 24.98 12.99
N GLY A 116 5.48 24.11 13.88
CA GLY A 116 5.68 24.42 15.29
C GLY A 116 4.46 24.20 16.18
N PHE A 117 3.59 23.24 15.84
CA PHE A 117 2.52 22.80 16.72
C PHE A 117 3.05 21.99 17.91
N ASP A 118 2.33 22.01 19.02
CA ASP A 118 2.67 21.18 20.17
C ASP A 118 2.46 19.68 19.84
N ALA A 119 3.35 18.83 20.33
CA ALA A 119 3.29 17.39 20.07
C ALA A 119 2.01 16.74 20.62
N GLY A 120 1.50 17.26 21.76
CA GLY A 120 0.22 16.82 22.35
C GLY A 120 -0.96 17.18 21.45
N GLU A 121 -0.99 18.42 20.95
CA GLU A 121 -2.03 18.91 20.04
C GLU A 121 -2.06 18.08 18.74
N VAL A 122 -0.90 17.88 18.10
CA VAL A 122 -0.76 17.05 16.90
C VAL A 122 -1.19 15.61 17.18
N GLY A 123 -0.80 15.05 18.33
CA GLY A 123 -1.17 13.70 18.73
C GLY A 123 -2.68 13.53 18.89
N VAL A 124 -3.36 14.48 19.53
CA VAL A 124 -4.81 14.46 19.70
C VAL A 124 -5.49 14.56 18.34
N VAL A 125 -5.15 15.55 17.51
CA VAL A 125 -5.77 15.75 16.19
C VAL A 125 -5.59 14.53 15.30
N ASN A 126 -4.37 13.98 15.19
CA ASN A 126 -4.10 12.80 14.34
C ASN A 126 -4.82 11.55 14.84
N LYS A 127 -4.81 11.29 16.15
CA LYS A 127 -5.38 10.06 16.71
C LYS A 127 -6.91 10.10 16.83
N THR A 128 -7.51 11.26 16.99
CA THR A 128 -8.98 11.37 17.07
C THR A 128 -9.58 11.71 15.72
N LEU A 129 -9.31 12.92 15.22
CA LEU A 129 -9.90 13.43 13.99
C LEU A 129 -9.38 12.69 12.74
N GLY A 130 -8.07 12.46 12.66
CA GLY A 130 -7.47 11.74 11.55
C GLY A 130 -7.96 10.31 11.43
N LEU A 131 -8.04 9.58 12.55
CA LEU A 131 -8.57 8.22 12.55
C LEU A 131 -10.06 8.19 12.20
N PHE A 132 -10.87 9.07 12.80
CA PHE A 132 -12.29 9.20 12.48
C PHE A 132 -12.48 9.48 10.99
N ALA A 133 -11.75 10.45 10.44
CA ALA A 133 -11.79 10.78 9.01
C ALA A 133 -11.41 9.59 8.12
N THR A 134 -10.39 8.81 8.49
CA THR A 134 -9.98 7.61 7.73
C THR A 134 -11.10 6.55 7.72
N ILE A 135 -11.74 6.31 8.86
CA ILE A 135 -12.85 5.33 8.95
C ILE A 135 -14.03 5.80 8.09
N VAL A 136 -14.45 7.05 8.25
CA VAL A 136 -15.53 7.63 7.44
C VAL A 136 -15.18 7.58 5.96
N GLY A 137 -13.94 7.94 5.60
CA GLY A 137 -13.46 7.86 4.22
C GLY A 137 -13.52 6.46 3.64
N ALA A 138 -13.05 5.44 4.37
CA ALA A 138 -13.10 4.06 3.92
C ALA A 138 -14.53 3.56 3.71
N LEU A 139 -15.43 3.84 4.65
CA LEU A 139 -16.85 3.46 4.55
C LEU A 139 -17.54 4.18 3.39
N TYR A 140 -17.36 5.51 3.30
CA TYR A 140 -17.94 6.32 2.23
C TYR A 140 -17.40 5.91 0.86
N GLY A 141 -16.09 5.65 0.75
CA GLY A 141 -15.46 5.10 -0.44
C GLY A 141 -16.05 3.75 -0.84
N GLY A 142 -16.27 2.85 0.12
CA GLY A 142 -16.94 1.56 -0.11
C GLY A 142 -18.36 1.70 -0.65
N VAL A 143 -19.15 2.61 -0.09
CA VAL A 143 -20.52 2.92 -0.57
C VAL A 143 -20.49 3.49 -1.99
N LEU A 144 -19.59 4.44 -2.27
CA LEU A 144 -19.45 5.01 -3.60
C LEU A 144 -19.05 3.95 -4.65
N MET A 145 -18.21 2.98 -4.28
CA MET A 145 -17.79 1.89 -5.16
C MET A 145 -18.93 0.93 -5.54
N GLN A 146 -20.08 0.97 -4.87
CA GLN A 146 -21.29 0.26 -5.34
C GLN A 146 -21.89 0.91 -6.60
N ARG A 147 -21.63 2.20 -6.81
CA ARG A 147 -22.14 2.96 -7.96
C ARG A 147 -21.08 3.27 -9.02
N LEU A 148 -19.82 3.20 -8.64
CA LEU A 148 -18.68 3.50 -9.52
C LEU A 148 -18.02 2.19 -9.98
N THR A 149 -17.54 2.17 -11.22
CA THR A 149 -16.63 1.11 -11.64
C THR A 149 -15.30 1.25 -10.89
N LEU A 150 -14.59 0.14 -10.67
CA LEU A 150 -13.30 0.14 -9.96
C LEU A 150 -12.33 1.17 -10.55
N PHE A 151 -12.24 1.25 -11.89
CA PHE A 151 -11.40 2.23 -12.56
C PHE A 151 -11.78 3.67 -12.20
N ARG A 152 -13.08 4.01 -12.23
CA ARG A 152 -13.55 5.36 -11.88
C ARG A 152 -13.32 5.67 -10.41
N ALA A 153 -13.55 4.71 -9.52
CA ALA A 153 -13.28 4.88 -8.09
C ALA A 153 -11.79 5.16 -7.84
N LEU A 154 -10.89 4.36 -8.41
CA LEU A 154 -9.44 4.60 -8.32
C LEU A 154 -9.04 5.96 -8.86
N LEU A 155 -9.59 6.36 -10.02
CA LEU A 155 -9.27 7.65 -10.63
C LEU A 155 -9.72 8.82 -9.74
N ILE A 156 -10.98 8.84 -9.33
CA ILE A 156 -11.54 9.92 -8.51
C ILE A 156 -10.85 9.98 -7.15
N PHE A 157 -10.71 8.84 -6.47
CA PHE A 157 -10.10 8.81 -5.13
C PHE A 157 -8.60 9.08 -5.18
N GLY A 158 -7.90 8.64 -6.25
CA GLY A 158 -6.50 8.97 -6.46
C GLY A 158 -6.26 10.47 -6.69
N ILE A 159 -7.14 11.13 -7.49
CA ILE A 159 -7.08 12.59 -7.69
C ILE A 159 -7.38 13.32 -6.38
N LEU A 160 -8.43 12.92 -5.65
CA LEU A 160 -8.78 13.52 -4.36
C LEU A 160 -7.66 13.38 -3.34
N GLN A 161 -7.02 12.21 -3.28
CA GLN A 161 -5.90 11.94 -2.38
C GLN A 161 -4.66 12.76 -2.76
N GLY A 162 -4.31 12.84 -4.05
CA GLY A 162 -3.22 13.72 -4.52
C GLY A 162 -3.50 15.19 -4.24
N ALA A 163 -4.75 15.64 -4.45
CA ALA A 163 -5.17 17.01 -4.18
C ALA A 163 -5.19 17.34 -2.67
N SER A 164 -5.53 16.38 -1.80
CA SER A 164 -5.53 16.61 -0.34
C SER A 164 -4.14 16.92 0.22
N ASN A 165 -3.06 16.44 -0.43
CA ASN A 165 -1.68 16.79 -0.07
C ASN A 165 -1.41 18.30 -0.21
N ALA A 166 -2.15 19.00 -1.08
CA ALA A 166 -2.09 20.46 -1.18
C ALA A 166 -2.53 21.16 0.11
N GLY A 167 -3.31 20.51 0.97
CA GLY A 167 -3.65 21.03 2.29
C GLY A 167 -2.42 21.24 3.18
N TYR A 168 -1.48 20.30 3.16
CA TYR A 168 -0.23 20.45 3.89
C TYR A 168 0.72 21.47 3.22
N TRP A 169 0.70 21.56 1.90
CA TRP A 169 1.41 22.64 1.21
C TRP A 169 0.89 24.02 1.61
N LEU A 170 -0.43 24.22 1.63
CA LEU A 170 -1.05 25.47 2.10
C LEU A 170 -0.67 25.75 3.55
N LEU A 171 -0.68 24.73 4.41
CA LEU A 171 -0.28 24.88 5.81
C LEU A 171 1.19 25.27 5.97
N SER A 172 2.06 24.85 5.04
CA SER A 172 3.50 25.18 5.07
C SER A 172 3.82 26.63 4.73
N ILE A 173 2.91 27.33 4.05
CA ILE A 173 3.06 28.73 3.63
C ILE A 173 2.11 29.69 4.39
N SER A 174 1.24 29.16 5.25
CA SER A 174 0.28 29.93 6.05
C SER A 174 0.74 30.08 7.48
N ASP A 175 0.17 31.04 8.20
CA ASP A 175 0.36 31.17 9.64
C ASP A 175 -0.17 29.95 10.41
N LYS A 176 0.41 29.69 11.58
CA LYS A 176 0.02 28.60 12.46
C LYS A 176 -1.40 28.79 12.99
N HIS A 177 -2.35 27.97 12.52
CA HIS A 177 -3.72 27.92 13.02
C HIS A 177 -4.13 26.45 13.23
N THR A 178 -4.62 26.13 14.44
CA THR A 178 -5.08 24.77 14.79
C THR A 178 -6.21 24.29 13.89
N ILE A 179 -7.12 25.18 13.46
CA ILE A 179 -8.22 24.84 12.55
C ILE A 179 -7.69 24.43 11.18
N SER A 180 -6.69 25.14 10.66
CA SER A 180 -6.07 24.80 9.36
C SER A 180 -5.34 23.44 9.42
N MET A 181 -4.66 23.15 10.54
CA MET A 181 -4.06 21.83 10.78
C MET A 181 -5.14 20.74 10.84
N ALA A 182 -6.20 20.95 11.62
CA ALA A 182 -7.28 19.98 11.75
C ALA A 182 -7.98 19.73 10.41
N ALA A 183 -8.21 20.77 9.60
CA ALA A 183 -8.77 20.62 8.26
C ALA A 183 -7.84 19.83 7.33
N ALA A 184 -6.55 20.14 7.28
CA ALA A 184 -5.59 19.42 6.46
C ALA A 184 -5.52 17.94 6.83
N VAL A 185 -5.42 17.63 8.13
CA VAL A 185 -5.43 16.26 8.66
C VAL A 185 -6.74 15.54 8.33
N PHE A 186 -7.89 16.21 8.48
CA PHE A 186 -9.20 15.61 8.20
C PHE A 186 -9.35 15.24 6.72
N PHE A 187 -9.12 16.18 5.82
CA PHE A 187 -9.30 15.95 4.38
C PHE A 187 -8.30 14.91 3.84
N GLU A 188 -7.05 14.97 4.27
CA GLU A 188 -6.03 13.99 3.86
C GLU A 188 -6.43 12.58 4.32
N ASN A 189 -6.79 12.40 5.59
CA ASN A 189 -7.18 11.09 6.11
C ASN A 189 -8.50 10.59 5.51
N LEU A 190 -9.47 11.47 5.23
CA LEU A 190 -10.71 11.13 4.55
C LEU A 190 -10.42 10.58 3.13
N CYS A 191 -9.67 11.33 2.34
CA CYS A 191 -9.29 10.94 0.98
C CYS A 191 -8.40 9.67 0.99
N GLY A 192 -7.48 9.58 1.95
CA GLY A 192 -6.63 8.41 2.17
C GLY A 192 -7.43 7.15 2.50
N GLY A 193 -8.49 7.28 3.30
CA GLY A 193 -9.44 6.20 3.60
C GLY A 193 -10.16 5.70 2.36
N MET A 194 -10.74 6.63 1.57
CA MET A 194 -11.40 6.32 0.28
C MET A 194 -10.42 5.65 -0.70
N GLY A 195 -9.24 6.22 -0.89
CA GLY A 195 -8.22 5.71 -1.78
C GLY A 195 -7.73 4.32 -1.36
N THR A 196 -7.60 4.07 -0.06
CA THR A 196 -7.19 2.75 0.46
C THR A 196 -8.27 1.70 0.22
N ALA A 197 -9.56 2.01 0.40
CA ALA A 197 -10.65 1.08 0.11
C ALA A 197 -10.66 0.67 -1.39
N ALA A 198 -10.52 1.63 -2.30
CA ALA A 198 -10.45 1.34 -3.74
C ALA A 198 -9.18 0.55 -4.11
N PHE A 199 -8.05 0.87 -3.48
CA PHE A 199 -6.79 0.18 -3.71
C PHE A 199 -6.83 -1.29 -3.25
N VAL A 200 -7.39 -1.55 -2.07
CA VAL A 200 -7.60 -2.94 -1.59
C VAL A 200 -8.53 -3.71 -2.53
N ALA A 201 -9.61 -3.08 -3.01
CA ALA A 201 -10.48 -3.68 -4.01
C ALA A 201 -9.76 -3.97 -5.34
N LEU A 202 -8.83 -3.11 -5.77
CA LEU A 202 -7.94 -3.37 -6.91
C LEU A 202 -7.10 -4.62 -6.66
N LEU A 203 -6.40 -4.71 -5.53
CA LEU A 203 -5.58 -5.87 -5.20
C LEU A 203 -6.39 -7.16 -5.21
N MET A 204 -7.59 -7.15 -4.60
CA MET A 204 -8.51 -8.30 -4.61
C MET A 204 -8.95 -8.69 -6.03
N THR A 205 -9.21 -7.70 -6.90
CA THR A 205 -9.62 -7.95 -8.29
C THR A 205 -8.48 -8.53 -9.13
N LEU A 206 -7.23 -8.20 -8.80
CA LEU A 206 -6.06 -8.71 -9.48
C LEU A 206 -5.66 -10.12 -9.03
N CYS A 207 -6.24 -10.64 -7.95
CA CYS A 207 -5.95 -12.00 -7.49
C CYS A 207 -6.77 -13.04 -8.25
N ASN A 208 -6.11 -14.13 -8.65
CA ASN A 208 -6.77 -15.32 -9.15
C ASN A 208 -7.43 -16.07 -7.98
N LYS A 209 -8.68 -16.54 -8.17
CA LYS A 209 -9.42 -17.28 -7.13
C LYS A 209 -8.60 -18.45 -6.57
N SER A 210 -7.87 -19.17 -7.44
CA SER A 210 -7.05 -20.32 -7.05
C SER A 210 -5.81 -20.00 -6.24
N PHE A 211 -5.34 -18.74 -6.27
CA PHE A 211 -4.09 -18.30 -5.64
C PHE A 211 -4.29 -17.01 -4.80
N SER A 212 -5.52 -16.73 -4.40
CA SER A 212 -5.92 -15.43 -3.84
C SER A 212 -5.08 -15.02 -2.63
N ALA A 213 -4.84 -15.93 -1.68
CA ALA A 213 -4.07 -15.62 -0.47
C ALA A 213 -2.62 -15.23 -0.79
N THR A 214 -1.91 -16.05 -1.61
CA THR A 214 -0.51 -15.80 -1.96
C THR A 214 -0.37 -14.55 -2.83
N GLN A 215 -1.22 -14.40 -3.86
CA GLN A 215 -1.13 -13.23 -4.74
C GLN A 215 -1.49 -11.94 -3.99
N PHE A 216 -2.52 -11.94 -3.14
CA PHE A 216 -2.86 -10.77 -2.33
C PHE A 216 -1.71 -10.39 -1.38
N ALA A 217 -1.10 -11.36 -0.70
CA ALA A 217 0.04 -11.13 0.16
C ALA A 217 1.23 -10.50 -0.58
N LEU A 218 1.57 -11.04 -1.78
CA LEU A 218 2.66 -10.52 -2.60
C LEU A 218 2.38 -9.11 -3.12
N LEU A 219 1.17 -8.86 -3.65
CA LEU A 219 0.80 -7.54 -4.18
C LEU A 219 0.69 -6.49 -3.07
N SER A 220 0.18 -6.86 -1.90
CA SER A 220 0.13 -5.96 -0.73
C SER A 220 1.52 -5.66 -0.18
N ALA A 221 2.42 -6.65 -0.11
CA ALA A 221 3.82 -6.44 0.26
C ALA A 221 4.53 -5.50 -0.71
N LEU A 222 4.31 -5.69 -2.03
CA LEU A 222 4.87 -4.81 -3.05
C LEU A 222 4.39 -3.36 -2.89
N SER A 223 3.11 -3.15 -2.55
CA SER A 223 2.58 -1.80 -2.29
C SER A 223 3.25 -1.10 -1.11
N ALA A 224 3.77 -1.87 -0.15
CA ALA A 224 4.48 -1.33 1.01
C ALA A 224 5.92 -0.89 0.69
N VAL A 225 6.53 -1.43 -0.38
CA VAL A 225 7.91 -1.09 -0.79
C VAL A 225 8.07 0.41 -0.99
N GLY A 226 7.17 1.05 -1.76
CA GLY A 226 7.21 2.50 -1.96
C GLY A 226 7.22 3.28 -0.65
N ARG A 227 6.40 2.90 0.32
CA ARG A 227 6.30 3.56 1.63
C ARG A 227 7.56 3.42 2.49
N VAL A 228 8.22 2.26 2.44
CA VAL A 228 9.44 2.01 3.22
C VAL A 228 10.62 2.84 2.71
N TYR A 229 10.79 2.90 1.38
CA TYR A 229 11.94 3.60 0.78
C TYR A 229 11.75 5.11 0.64
N VAL A 230 10.53 5.60 0.70
CA VAL A 230 10.24 7.05 0.60
C VAL A 230 10.77 7.82 1.81
N GLY A 231 10.77 7.25 3.02
CA GLY A 231 11.15 7.95 4.25
C GLY A 231 12.53 8.63 4.18
N PRO A 232 13.62 7.90 3.92
CA PRO A 232 14.96 8.49 3.78
C PRO A 232 15.06 9.54 2.68
N ILE A 233 14.42 9.28 1.51
CA ILE A 233 14.40 10.20 0.38
C ILE A 233 13.65 11.49 0.75
N ALA A 234 12.53 11.37 1.45
CA ALA A 234 11.73 12.48 1.93
C ALA A 234 12.50 13.38 2.91
N GLY A 235 13.25 12.76 3.86
CA GLY A 235 14.10 13.49 4.80
C GLY A 235 15.17 14.32 4.09
N TRP A 236 15.94 13.69 3.21
CA TRP A 236 16.93 14.38 2.39
C TRP A 236 16.33 15.52 1.55
N PHE A 237 15.16 15.28 0.95
CA PHE A 237 14.50 16.26 0.10
C PHE A 237 14.06 17.50 0.91
N VAL A 238 13.51 17.29 2.12
CA VAL A 238 13.10 18.40 3.00
C VAL A 238 14.29 19.22 3.46
N GLU A 239 15.41 18.57 3.82
CA GLU A 239 16.64 19.28 4.21
C GLU A 239 17.19 20.13 3.07
N ALA A 240 17.11 19.64 1.82
CA ALA A 240 17.63 20.35 0.66
C ALA A 240 16.70 21.46 0.14
N HIS A 241 15.38 21.29 0.19
CA HIS A 241 14.42 22.15 -0.52
C HIS A 241 13.32 22.75 0.36
N GLY A 242 13.25 22.36 1.64
CA GLY A 242 12.24 22.83 2.60
C GLY A 242 10.87 22.18 2.45
N TRP A 243 10.01 22.46 3.44
CA TRP A 243 8.71 21.82 3.60
C TRP A 243 7.71 22.14 2.49
N ALA A 244 7.63 23.41 2.05
CA ALA A 244 6.69 23.83 1.02
C ALA A 244 6.94 23.12 -0.31
N THR A 245 8.21 23.06 -0.74
CA THR A 245 8.60 22.35 -1.96
C THR A 245 8.35 20.85 -1.86
N PHE A 246 8.58 20.27 -0.67
CA PHE A 246 8.32 18.85 -0.42
C PHE A 246 6.85 18.47 -0.59
N TYR A 247 5.94 19.23 0.00
CA TYR A 247 4.49 18.94 -0.15
C TYR A 247 3.99 19.21 -1.57
N LEU A 248 4.50 20.22 -2.25
CA LEU A 248 4.22 20.41 -3.66
C LEU A 248 4.71 19.23 -4.51
N PHE A 249 5.92 18.72 -4.21
CA PHE A 249 6.46 17.52 -4.85
C PHE A 249 5.58 16.29 -4.57
N SER A 250 5.02 16.11 -3.37
CA SER A 250 4.13 14.99 -3.05
C SER A 250 2.85 14.98 -3.89
N VAL A 251 2.30 16.17 -4.24
CA VAL A 251 1.19 16.31 -5.18
C VAL A 251 1.60 15.85 -6.58
N VAL A 252 2.76 16.30 -7.05
CA VAL A 252 3.29 15.92 -8.37
C VAL A 252 3.62 14.42 -8.42
N ALA A 253 4.12 13.84 -7.33
CA ALA A 253 4.44 12.41 -7.22
C ALA A 253 3.21 11.49 -7.32
N ALA A 254 1.99 12.01 -7.14
CA ALA A 254 0.76 11.26 -7.39
C ALA A 254 0.43 11.14 -8.90
N VAL A 255 0.90 12.07 -9.73
CA VAL A 255 0.56 12.15 -11.16
C VAL A 255 0.99 10.90 -11.94
N PRO A 256 2.21 10.34 -11.80
CA PRO A 256 2.61 9.13 -12.52
C PRO A 256 1.69 7.94 -12.27
N GLY A 257 1.23 7.76 -11.02
CA GLY A 257 0.28 6.70 -10.67
C GLY A 257 -1.07 6.87 -11.37
N ILE A 258 -1.58 8.10 -11.43
CA ILE A 258 -2.84 8.43 -12.12
C ILE A 258 -2.71 8.24 -13.64
N LEU A 259 -1.60 8.70 -14.24
CA LEU A 259 -1.35 8.50 -15.67
C LEU A 259 -1.25 7.01 -16.02
N LEU A 260 -0.56 6.23 -15.21
CA LEU A 260 -0.44 4.80 -15.42
C LEU A 260 -1.79 4.08 -15.24
N LEU A 261 -2.63 4.55 -14.33
CA LEU A 261 -3.99 4.05 -14.18
C LEU A 261 -4.81 4.27 -15.47
N LEU A 262 -4.67 5.42 -16.12
CA LEU A 262 -5.30 5.71 -17.41
C LEU A 262 -4.80 4.76 -18.51
N VAL A 263 -3.51 4.46 -18.55
CA VAL A 263 -2.92 3.50 -19.50
C VAL A 263 -3.46 2.08 -19.25
N CYS A 264 -3.57 1.68 -17.99
CA CYS A 264 -4.07 0.34 -17.62
C CYS A 264 -5.60 0.20 -17.68
N ARG A 265 -6.33 1.24 -18.08
CA ARG A 265 -7.80 1.27 -18.07
C ARG A 265 -8.43 0.06 -18.75
N GLN A 266 -8.04 -0.23 -19.97
CA GLN A 266 -8.62 -1.34 -20.75
C GLN A 266 -8.41 -2.69 -20.09
N THR A 267 -7.22 -2.92 -19.55
CA THR A 267 -6.88 -4.17 -18.83
C THR A 267 -7.73 -4.33 -17.57
N LEU A 268 -7.92 -3.25 -16.79
CA LEU A 268 -8.72 -3.27 -15.57
C LEU A 268 -10.20 -3.46 -15.86
N GLU A 269 -10.77 -2.75 -16.85
CA GLU A 269 -12.16 -2.89 -17.25
C GLU A 269 -12.44 -4.28 -17.81
N TYR A 270 -11.53 -4.86 -18.59
CA TYR A 270 -11.65 -6.22 -19.08
C TYR A 270 -11.67 -7.24 -17.94
N THR A 271 -10.69 -7.18 -17.02
CA THR A 271 -10.60 -8.08 -15.87
C THR A 271 -11.82 -7.98 -14.98
N GLN A 272 -12.37 -6.77 -14.78
CA GLN A 272 -13.56 -6.56 -13.98
C GLN A 272 -14.84 -7.16 -14.62
N ARG A 273 -14.96 -7.11 -15.97
CA ARG A 273 -16.13 -7.60 -16.69
C ARG A 273 -16.16 -9.12 -16.86
N THR A 274 -15.00 -9.71 -17.13
CA THR A 274 -14.90 -11.13 -17.51
C THR A 274 -14.50 -12.03 -16.35
N GLU A 275 -13.99 -11.45 -15.26
CA GLU A 275 -13.31 -12.17 -14.15
C GLU A 275 -12.13 -13.04 -14.63
N HIS A 276 -11.68 -12.83 -15.87
CA HIS A 276 -10.56 -13.53 -16.48
C HIS A 276 -9.44 -12.55 -16.83
N PHE A 277 -8.21 -13.04 -16.83
CA PHE A 277 -7.06 -12.26 -17.22
C PHE A 277 -6.72 -12.50 -18.69
N MET A 278 -6.33 -11.42 -19.41
CA MET A 278 -5.81 -11.58 -20.76
C MET A 278 -4.47 -12.35 -20.70
N PRO A 279 -4.34 -13.50 -21.37
CA PRO A 279 -3.08 -14.21 -21.42
C PRO A 279 -2.05 -13.44 -22.25
N ARG A 280 -0.79 -13.53 -21.86
CA ARG A 280 0.32 -12.96 -22.65
C ARG A 280 0.58 -13.85 -23.86
N THR A 281 0.52 -13.28 -25.04
CA THR A 281 0.71 -14.02 -26.30
C THR A 281 2.18 -14.29 -26.65
N GLU A 282 3.11 -13.45 -26.17
CA GLU A 282 4.53 -13.58 -26.44
C GLU A 282 5.38 -13.45 -25.17
N TYR A 283 6.29 -14.43 -24.97
CA TYR A 283 7.22 -14.44 -23.84
C TYR A 283 8.64 -14.10 -24.32
N HIS A 284 8.95 -12.81 -24.47
CA HIS A 284 10.27 -12.36 -24.95
C HIS A 284 11.39 -12.61 -23.91
N ARG A 285 12.64 -12.80 -24.41
CA ARG A 285 13.83 -12.93 -23.54
C ARG A 285 13.99 -11.76 -22.57
N ALA A 286 13.59 -10.55 -23.00
CA ALA A 286 13.63 -9.33 -22.18
C ALA A 286 12.74 -9.41 -20.92
N TYR A 287 11.54 -10.03 -20.99
CA TYR A 287 10.70 -10.23 -19.82
C TYR A 287 11.32 -11.22 -18.82
N ARG A 288 12.01 -12.26 -19.31
CA ARG A 288 12.76 -13.19 -18.45
C ARG A 288 13.92 -12.50 -17.72
N PHE A 289 14.56 -11.53 -18.37
CA PHE A 289 15.61 -10.72 -17.76
C PHE A 289 15.02 -9.81 -16.66
N ALA A 290 13.93 -9.09 -16.94
CA ALA A 290 13.24 -8.26 -15.95
C ALA A 290 12.77 -9.07 -14.73
N LEU A 291 12.24 -10.28 -14.96
CA LEU A 291 11.84 -11.19 -13.87
C LEU A 291 13.05 -11.66 -13.05
N ARG A 292 14.18 -11.93 -13.68
CA ARG A 292 15.42 -12.29 -12.96
C ARG A 292 15.92 -11.15 -12.09
N LEU A 293 15.91 -9.91 -12.59
CA LEU A 293 16.28 -8.74 -11.79
C LEU A 293 15.35 -8.58 -10.58
N LEU A 294 14.06 -8.71 -10.77
CA LEU A 294 13.09 -8.64 -9.68
C LEU A 294 13.33 -9.75 -8.65
N THR A 295 13.50 -11.00 -9.09
CA THR A 295 13.73 -12.14 -8.18
C THR A 295 15.03 -12.02 -7.41
N VAL A 296 16.13 -11.63 -8.06
CA VAL A 296 17.42 -11.40 -7.39
C VAL A 296 17.32 -10.25 -6.40
N GLY A 297 16.65 -9.17 -6.77
CA GLY A 297 16.39 -8.03 -5.86
C GLY A 297 15.58 -8.44 -4.64
N CYS A 298 14.49 -9.19 -4.80
CA CYS A 298 13.68 -9.69 -3.69
C CYS A 298 14.46 -10.66 -2.79
N LEU A 299 15.31 -11.53 -3.35
CA LEU A 299 16.18 -12.42 -2.57
C LEU A 299 17.22 -11.65 -1.76
N ALA A 300 17.84 -10.62 -2.35
CA ALA A 300 18.79 -9.76 -1.65
C ALA A 300 18.11 -8.99 -0.49
N LEU A 301 16.88 -8.48 -0.69
CA LEU A 301 16.08 -7.85 0.36
C LEU A 301 15.68 -8.83 1.46
N GLY A 302 15.35 -10.07 1.11
CA GLY A 302 15.08 -11.14 2.08
C GLY A 302 16.33 -11.47 2.91
N LEU A 303 17.50 -11.57 2.27
CA LEU A 303 18.77 -11.81 2.96
C LEU A 303 19.16 -10.63 3.86
N TRP A 304 18.92 -9.38 3.40
CA TRP A 304 19.09 -8.19 4.23
C TRP A 304 18.27 -8.25 5.51
N LEU A 305 17.01 -8.66 5.42
CA LEU A 305 16.15 -8.83 6.59
C LEU A 305 16.72 -9.84 7.59
N VAL A 306 17.26 -10.97 7.09
CA VAL A 306 17.93 -11.98 7.92
C VAL A 306 19.17 -11.40 8.59
N VAL A 307 20.02 -10.67 7.84
CA VAL A 307 21.21 -9.99 8.38
C VAL A 307 20.83 -8.97 9.45
N LEU A 308 19.79 -8.19 9.22
CA LEU A 308 19.27 -7.22 10.18
C LEU A 308 18.81 -7.90 11.49
N ILE A 309 18.11 -9.02 11.40
CA ILE A 309 17.70 -9.80 12.57
C ILE A 309 18.92 -10.35 13.31
N ILE A 310 19.92 -10.87 12.60
CA ILE A 310 21.18 -11.35 13.22
C ILE A 310 21.90 -10.21 13.92
N ASN A 311 22.07 -9.06 13.28
CA ASN A 311 22.72 -7.88 13.87
C ASN A 311 21.95 -7.36 15.10
N ALA A 312 20.63 -7.45 15.10
CA ALA A 312 19.79 -7.02 16.22
C ALA A 312 19.80 -8.01 17.41
N THR A 313 20.02 -9.30 17.14
CA THR A 313 19.96 -10.37 18.17
C THR A 313 21.33 -10.82 18.68
N THR A 314 22.38 -10.53 17.92
CA THR A 314 23.77 -10.91 18.27
C THR A 314 24.65 -9.65 18.30
N SER A 315 25.72 -9.68 19.05
CA SER A 315 26.73 -8.62 19.04
C SER A 315 27.59 -8.60 17.75
N LEU A 316 27.25 -9.43 16.78
CA LEU A 316 27.95 -9.57 15.51
C LEU A 316 27.39 -8.52 14.53
N THR A 317 28.23 -7.58 14.09
CA THR A 317 27.87 -6.61 13.04
C THR A 317 28.35 -7.12 11.68
N LEU A 318 27.41 -7.52 10.83
CA LEU A 318 27.72 -7.92 9.45
C LEU A 318 27.72 -6.68 8.54
N PRO A 319 28.84 -6.37 7.84
CA PRO A 319 28.97 -5.14 7.05
C PRO A 319 28.17 -5.14 5.74
N LEU A 320 27.45 -6.23 5.45
CA LEU A 320 26.68 -6.41 4.21
C LEU A 320 25.28 -5.78 4.23
N GLU A 321 24.85 -5.21 5.36
CA GLU A 321 23.49 -4.72 5.55
C GLU A 321 23.09 -3.64 4.54
N THR A 322 23.88 -2.58 4.43
CA THR A 322 23.59 -1.47 3.50
C THR A 322 23.71 -1.93 2.04
N LEU A 323 24.71 -2.72 1.71
CA LEU A 323 24.91 -3.23 0.36
C LEU A 323 23.74 -4.10 -0.11
N LEU A 324 23.25 -5.01 0.73
CA LEU A 324 22.12 -5.89 0.41
C LEU A 324 20.82 -5.10 0.24
N LEU A 325 20.60 -4.07 1.06
CA LEU A 325 19.46 -3.20 0.96
C LEU A 325 19.49 -2.39 -0.35
N ASP A 326 20.59 -1.69 -0.61
CA ASP A 326 20.71 -0.77 -1.74
C ASP A 326 20.70 -1.53 -3.07
N VAL A 327 21.52 -2.57 -3.20
CA VAL A 327 21.59 -3.37 -4.44
C VAL A 327 20.30 -4.16 -4.65
N GLY A 328 19.72 -4.71 -3.58
CA GLY A 328 18.45 -5.44 -3.67
C GLY A 328 17.31 -4.56 -4.14
N ALA A 329 17.18 -3.37 -3.57
CA ALA A 329 16.17 -2.39 -3.96
C ALA A 329 16.35 -1.92 -5.40
N LEU A 330 17.58 -1.57 -5.80
CA LEU A 330 17.88 -1.12 -7.17
C LEU A 330 17.56 -2.21 -8.20
N LEU A 331 17.90 -3.46 -7.95
CA LEU A 331 17.60 -4.57 -8.86
C LEU A 331 16.10 -4.85 -8.96
N ALA A 332 15.38 -4.80 -7.85
CA ALA A 332 13.92 -5.00 -7.85
C ALA A 332 13.21 -3.88 -8.62
N ILE A 333 13.57 -2.63 -8.37
CA ILE A 333 13.03 -1.45 -9.06
C ILE A 333 13.37 -1.51 -10.55
N ALA A 334 14.62 -1.80 -10.92
CA ALA A 334 15.02 -1.93 -12.31
C ALA A 334 14.23 -3.02 -13.04
N GLY A 335 13.99 -4.17 -12.39
CA GLY A 335 13.16 -5.25 -12.93
C GLY A 335 11.73 -4.79 -13.24
N ILE A 336 11.11 -4.07 -12.32
CA ILE A 336 9.75 -3.53 -12.49
C ILE A 336 9.70 -2.48 -13.61
N LEU A 337 10.65 -1.56 -13.63
CA LEU A 337 10.69 -0.50 -14.65
C LEU A 337 10.92 -1.05 -16.06
N ILE A 338 11.87 -1.97 -16.22
CA ILE A 338 12.15 -2.61 -17.51
C ILE A 338 10.93 -3.42 -17.98
N GLY A 339 10.34 -4.22 -17.09
CA GLY A 339 9.13 -5.00 -17.40
C GLY A 339 7.95 -4.10 -17.77
N GLY A 340 7.72 -3.02 -17.02
CA GLY A 340 6.69 -2.02 -17.29
C GLY A 340 6.87 -1.30 -18.63
N LEU A 341 8.10 -0.93 -18.97
CA LEU A 341 8.42 -0.34 -20.27
C LEU A 341 8.14 -1.30 -21.42
N LEU A 342 8.50 -2.58 -21.28
CA LEU A 342 8.23 -3.61 -22.28
C LEU A 342 6.71 -3.81 -22.48
N ASP A 343 5.92 -3.86 -21.42
CA ASP A 343 4.47 -3.97 -21.50
C ASP A 343 3.85 -2.71 -22.15
N PHE A 344 4.35 -1.53 -21.82
CA PHE A 344 3.90 -0.27 -22.43
C PHE A 344 4.17 -0.23 -23.95
N LEU A 345 5.37 -0.65 -24.37
CA LEU A 345 5.71 -0.72 -25.80
C LEU A 345 4.85 -1.76 -26.53
N ALA A 346 4.54 -2.89 -25.91
CA ALA A 346 3.66 -3.91 -26.46
C ALA A 346 2.21 -3.40 -26.63
N LEU A 347 1.68 -2.66 -25.63
CA LEU A 347 0.37 -2.02 -25.69
C LEU A 347 0.28 -1.02 -26.85
N ARG A 348 1.29 -0.17 -27.01
CA ARG A 348 1.32 0.81 -28.09
C ARG A 348 1.31 0.16 -29.48
N LYS A 349 2.01 -0.97 -29.63
CA LYS A 349 2.05 -1.72 -30.89
C LYS A 349 0.68 -2.34 -31.24
N THR A 350 -0.07 -2.84 -30.24
CA THR A 350 -1.43 -3.40 -30.43
C THR A 350 -2.50 -2.35 -30.70
N GLN A 351 -2.29 -1.08 -30.32
CA GLN A 351 -3.23 0.00 -30.61
C GLN A 351 -3.02 0.63 -32.00
N MET A 352 -1.85 0.39 -32.61
CA MET A 352 -1.50 0.91 -33.96
C MET A 352 -1.72 -0.12 -35.07
N SER A 353 -2.04 -1.37 -34.75
CA SER A 353 -2.46 -2.44 -35.64
C SER A 353 -3.98 -2.59 -35.63
#